data_6af750b471fab9ae94ac896500fb2e5c
#
_entry.id   6af750b471fab9ae94ac896500fb2e5c
#
_cell.length_a   1.000
_cell.length_b   1.000
_cell.length_c   1.000
_cell.angle_alpha   90.00
_cell.angle_beta   90.00
_cell.angle_gamma   90.00
#
_symmetry.space_group_name_H-M   'P 1'
#
loop_
_entity.id
_entity.type
_entity.pdbx_description
1 polymer ?
#
loop_
_entity_poly.entity_id
_entity_poly.type
_entity_poly.pdbx_seq_one_letter_code
_entity_poly.pdbx_strand_id
1 'polypeptide(L)'
;LQEIVAVDWETNALRSKYAREWDKWLYWWYRDDVSSFFNTNKPMGLLLEYYFIKCSHNEKFSFKSFKQLLPDGDKRKAKEVFKGLRDLQKDFEDIFNDPLSFNNLKLAMISSNGDAEDKYNIIMFFIANKRNYKAMEEYSQWRLIGSTHEEMREEYTIDIKNENQRVSNEQRRNDRARTLLEKFSKAHVYNEIDSEAYKQLLRLNVIEYNRLNDNKGVKFDFSIWDNKSLEHIYPKSMFFHTVVNEETQEIRYVRGDGADISFDKTKDLRNSDTEFSNSSRYSEHCIGNLVLLYGKNNSEFSNLPFEDKKFKFFHNERKFESRNLLHTISSFA
;
A
#
# COMPACT_ATOMS: atom_id res chain seq x y z
N LEU A 1 21.18 5.21 -25.96
CA LEU A 1 20.61 4.60 -27.17
C LEU A 1 21.64 4.53 -28.31
N GLN A 2 22.24 5.65 -28.66
CA GLN A 2 23.24 5.68 -29.77
C GLN A 2 24.33 4.65 -29.56
N GLU A 3 24.83 4.42 -28.38
CA GLU A 3 25.87 3.44 -28.06
C GLU A 3 25.38 1.99 -28.05
N ILE A 4 24.19 1.73 -27.50
CA ILE A 4 23.58 0.39 -27.55
C ILE A 4 23.28 0.00 -29.00
N VAL A 5 22.91 0.96 -29.81
CA VAL A 5 22.43 0.76 -31.17
C VAL A 5 23.56 0.93 -32.19
N ALA A 6 24.68 1.64 -31.90
CA ALA A 6 25.79 1.84 -32.80
C ALA A 6 26.54 0.56 -33.20
N VAL A 7 26.40 -0.51 -32.42
CA VAL A 7 27.16 -1.76 -32.60
C VAL A 7 26.51 -2.74 -33.59
N ASP A 8 25.22 -2.58 -33.97
CA ASP A 8 24.49 -3.57 -34.76
C ASP A 8 23.87 -2.99 -36.05
N TRP A 9 24.52 -2.00 -36.62
CA TRP A 9 23.98 -1.31 -37.76
C TRP A 9 24.33 -1.94 -39.11
N GLU A 10 23.97 -3.18 -39.32
CA GLU A 10 24.15 -3.79 -40.61
C GLU A 10 23.14 -3.30 -41.65
N THR A 11 21.97 -2.82 -41.19
CA THR A 11 20.97 -2.22 -42.11
C THR A 11 20.20 -1.06 -41.46
N ASN A 12 19.74 -0.11 -42.28
CA ASN A 12 18.85 0.96 -41.83
C ASN A 12 17.52 0.45 -41.23
N ALA A 13 17.08 -0.72 -41.66
CA ALA A 13 15.89 -1.37 -41.15
C ALA A 13 16.03 -1.80 -39.68
N LEU A 14 17.17 -2.36 -39.29
CA LEU A 14 17.46 -2.73 -37.90
C LEU A 14 17.57 -1.49 -37.01
N ARG A 15 18.24 -0.44 -37.48
CA ARG A 15 18.25 0.86 -36.79
C ARG A 15 16.84 1.33 -36.44
N SER A 16 16.01 1.41 -37.48
CA SER A 16 14.63 1.91 -37.33
C SER A 16 13.80 1.02 -36.40
N LYS A 17 14.07 -0.29 -36.36
CA LYS A 17 13.40 -1.21 -35.45
C LYS A 17 13.75 -0.92 -33.98
N TYR A 18 15.04 -0.85 -33.65
CA TYR A 18 15.49 -0.58 -32.28
C TYR A 18 15.09 0.83 -31.79
N ALA A 19 15.22 1.84 -32.69
CA ALA A 19 14.81 3.19 -32.36
C ALA A 19 13.31 3.28 -32.05
N ARG A 20 12.44 2.69 -32.88
CA ARG A 20 11.00 2.66 -32.65
C ARG A 20 10.61 1.91 -31.38
N GLU A 21 11.32 0.84 -31.04
CA GLU A 21 11.07 0.11 -29.81
C GLU A 21 11.45 0.94 -28.58
N TRP A 22 12.60 1.62 -28.63
CA TRP A 22 13.02 2.55 -27.60
C TRP A 22 12.06 3.72 -27.41
N ASP A 23 11.59 4.32 -28.52
CA ASP A 23 10.61 5.41 -28.48
C ASP A 23 9.29 4.97 -27.83
N LYS A 24 8.85 3.72 -28.09
CA LYS A 24 7.67 3.15 -27.40
C LYS A 24 7.87 3.03 -25.90
N TRP A 25 9.06 2.57 -25.46
CA TRP A 25 9.35 2.51 -24.02
C TRP A 25 9.40 3.89 -23.42
N LEU A 26 10.07 4.84 -24.06
CA LEU A 26 10.12 6.22 -23.63
C LEU A 26 8.71 6.80 -23.47
N TYR A 27 7.86 6.63 -24.49
CA TYR A 27 6.48 7.09 -24.45
C TYR A 27 5.71 6.45 -23.29
N TRP A 28 5.83 5.16 -23.05
CA TRP A 28 5.18 4.46 -21.96
C TRP A 28 5.63 4.98 -20.59
N TRP A 29 6.93 5.14 -20.38
CA TRP A 29 7.48 5.60 -19.11
C TRP A 29 7.11 7.06 -18.77
N TYR A 30 6.93 7.92 -19.79
CA TYR A 30 6.56 9.32 -19.61
C TYR A 30 5.05 9.54 -19.52
N ARG A 31 4.25 8.51 -19.51
CA ARG A 31 2.84 8.63 -19.16
C ARG A 31 2.71 9.01 -17.68
N ASP A 32 1.80 9.95 -17.37
CA ASP A 32 1.61 10.44 -16.01
C ASP A 32 1.17 9.33 -15.04
N ASP A 33 0.29 8.43 -15.49
CA ASP A 33 -0.18 7.30 -14.70
C ASP A 33 0.93 6.30 -14.37
N VAL A 34 1.87 6.07 -15.27
CA VAL A 34 3.02 5.17 -15.07
C VAL A 34 4.06 5.82 -14.15
N SER A 35 4.47 7.06 -14.45
CA SER A 35 5.49 7.75 -13.66
C SER A 35 5.06 7.98 -12.21
N SER A 36 3.78 8.32 -11.99
CA SER A 36 3.18 8.46 -10.66
C SER A 36 3.04 7.13 -9.94
N PHE A 37 2.68 6.05 -10.65
CA PHE A 37 2.61 4.72 -10.07
C PHE A 37 3.94 4.27 -9.49
N PHE A 38 5.01 4.36 -10.28
CA PHE A 38 6.35 3.97 -9.85
C PHE A 38 7.05 5.05 -9.00
N ASN A 39 6.39 6.19 -8.74
CA ASN A 39 6.94 7.31 -7.98
C ASN A 39 8.37 7.66 -8.41
N THR A 40 8.54 8.05 -9.65
CA THR A 40 9.83 8.37 -10.24
C THR A 40 9.81 9.68 -11.02
N ASN A 41 10.83 10.51 -10.79
CA ASN A 41 11.08 11.72 -11.56
C ASN A 41 12.05 11.49 -12.75
N LYS A 42 12.55 10.26 -12.89
CA LYS A 42 13.43 9.81 -13.98
C LYS A 42 12.87 8.54 -14.61
N PRO A 43 11.72 8.61 -15.29
CA PRO A 43 10.96 7.42 -15.67
C PRO A 43 11.80 6.37 -16.40
N MET A 44 12.41 6.73 -17.53
CA MET A 44 13.26 5.81 -18.30
C MET A 44 14.56 5.45 -17.55
N GLY A 45 15.03 6.32 -16.66
CA GLY A 45 16.19 6.07 -15.80
C GLY A 45 15.96 4.88 -14.86
N LEU A 46 14.73 4.67 -14.40
CA LEU A 46 14.37 3.55 -13.53
C LEU A 46 14.60 2.19 -14.22
N LEU A 47 14.18 2.04 -15.47
CA LEU A 47 14.42 0.82 -16.25
C LEU A 47 15.92 0.51 -16.38
N LEU A 48 16.73 1.52 -16.71
CA LEU A 48 18.17 1.36 -16.87
C LEU A 48 18.85 1.01 -15.55
N GLU A 49 18.47 1.70 -14.46
CA GLU A 49 18.99 1.46 -13.13
C GLU A 49 18.69 0.05 -12.65
N TYR A 50 17.45 -0.41 -12.79
CA TYR A 50 17.03 -1.73 -12.34
C TYR A 50 17.67 -2.85 -13.16
N TYR A 51 17.83 -2.64 -14.47
CA TYR A 51 18.57 -3.56 -15.30
C TYR A 51 20.05 -3.64 -14.90
N PHE A 52 20.67 -2.47 -14.63
CA PHE A 52 22.06 -2.40 -14.19
C PHE A 52 22.28 -3.12 -12.86
N ILE A 53 21.47 -2.85 -11.83
CA ILE A 53 21.55 -3.49 -10.52
C ILE A 53 21.39 -5.01 -10.65
N LYS A 54 20.47 -5.45 -11.51
CA LYS A 54 20.27 -6.89 -11.81
C LYS A 54 21.52 -7.55 -12.39
N CYS A 55 22.31 -6.81 -13.19
CA CYS A 55 23.53 -7.32 -13.83
C CYS A 55 24.79 -7.14 -12.97
N SER A 56 24.84 -6.14 -12.09
CA SER A 56 26.05 -5.66 -11.39
C SER A 56 25.74 -5.46 -9.90
N HIS A 57 25.61 -6.54 -9.16
CA HIS A 57 25.03 -6.60 -7.80
C HIS A 57 25.62 -5.65 -6.75
N ASN A 58 26.79 -5.03 -6.94
CA ASN A 58 27.48 -4.24 -5.92
C ASN A 58 27.93 -2.84 -6.40
N GLU A 59 27.54 -2.41 -7.58
CA GLU A 59 27.98 -1.12 -8.11
C GLU A 59 26.84 -0.08 -8.12
N LYS A 60 27.18 1.14 -7.77
CA LYS A 60 26.23 2.27 -7.86
C LYS A 60 25.94 2.58 -9.31
N PHE A 61 24.66 2.68 -9.66
CA PHE A 61 24.23 3.08 -11.00
C PHE A 61 24.73 4.48 -11.37
N SER A 62 25.33 4.55 -12.53
CA SER A 62 25.65 5.80 -13.24
C SER A 62 25.68 5.50 -14.73
N PHE A 63 25.58 6.53 -15.57
CA PHE A 63 25.72 6.33 -17.01
C PHE A 63 27.09 5.72 -17.38
N LYS A 64 28.15 6.11 -16.66
CA LYS A 64 29.50 5.58 -16.86
C LYS A 64 29.58 4.10 -16.53
N SER A 65 29.02 3.67 -15.38
CA SER A 65 29.00 2.26 -15.00
C SER A 65 28.09 1.43 -15.90
N PHE A 66 26.92 1.97 -16.30
CA PHE A 66 26.05 1.29 -17.26
C PHE A 66 26.75 1.05 -18.63
N LYS A 67 27.56 2.02 -19.10
CA LYS A 67 28.31 1.88 -20.33
C LYS A 67 29.30 0.70 -20.30
N GLN A 68 29.79 0.31 -19.15
CA GLN A 68 30.68 -0.86 -18.99
C GLN A 68 29.99 -2.19 -19.34
N LEU A 69 28.64 -2.25 -19.30
CA LEU A 69 27.88 -3.40 -19.78
C LEU A 69 27.95 -3.55 -21.31
N LEU A 70 28.43 -2.51 -22.01
CA LEU A 70 28.48 -2.39 -23.47
C LEU A 70 29.93 -2.22 -23.92
N PRO A 71 30.77 -3.27 -23.91
CA PRO A 71 32.14 -3.19 -24.38
C PRO A 71 32.19 -2.72 -25.83
N ASP A 72 33.13 -1.85 -26.13
CA ASP A 72 33.31 -1.28 -27.47
C ASP A 72 33.49 -2.41 -28.50
N GLY A 73 32.69 -2.37 -29.58
CA GLY A 73 32.74 -3.35 -30.66
C GLY A 73 32.08 -4.72 -30.38
N ASP A 74 31.62 -5.02 -29.19
CA ASP A 74 30.95 -6.29 -28.90
C ASP A 74 29.46 -6.27 -29.23
N LYS A 75 29.16 -6.59 -30.49
CA LYS A 75 27.80 -6.67 -31.03
C LYS A 75 26.91 -7.69 -30.29
N ARG A 76 27.50 -8.80 -29.86
CA ARG A 76 26.74 -9.85 -29.13
C ARG A 76 26.29 -9.33 -27.78
N LYS A 77 27.20 -8.71 -27.05
CA LYS A 77 26.90 -8.14 -25.73
C LYS A 77 25.85 -7.02 -25.81
N ALA A 78 25.94 -6.16 -26.81
CA ALA A 78 24.93 -5.12 -27.04
C ALA A 78 23.52 -5.70 -27.29
N LYS A 79 23.43 -6.78 -28.09
CA LYS A 79 22.15 -7.48 -28.32
C LYS A 79 21.60 -8.12 -27.04
N GLU A 80 22.46 -8.73 -26.22
CA GLU A 80 22.08 -9.30 -24.93
C GLU A 80 21.52 -8.24 -23.98
N VAL A 81 22.21 -7.10 -23.85
CA VAL A 81 21.76 -5.97 -23.02
C VAL A 81 20.42 -5.45 -23.51
N PHE A 82 20.26 -5.20 -24.82
CA PHE A 82 18.99 -4.71 -25.36
C PHE A 82 17.86 -5.72 -25.18
N LYS A 83 18.14 -7.01 -25.33
CA LYS A 83 17.17 -8.07 -25.06
C LYS A 83 16.76 -8.07 -23.59
N GLY A 84 17.72 -7.98 -22.68
CA GLY A 84 17.43 -7.95 -21.24
C GLY A 84 16.62 -6.72 -20.82
N LEU A 85 16.90 -5.54 -21.42
CA LEU A 85 16.09 -4.35 -21.23
C LEU A 85 14.65 -4.53 -21.76
N ARG A 86 14.49 -5.18 -22.91
CA ARG A 86 13.17 -5.49 -23.50
C ARG A 86 12.37 -6.42 -22.58
N ASP A 87 13.01 -7.47 -22.08
CA ASP A 87 12.36 -8.44 -21.20
C ASP A 87 11.93 -7.77 -19.89
N LEU A 88 12.79 -6.93 -19.30
CA LEU A 88 12.48 -6.17 -18.09
C LEU A 88 11.37 -5.12 -18.34
N GLN A 89 11.41 -4.41 -19.48
CA GLN A 89 10.34 -3.48 -19.87
C GLN A 89 8.98 -4.18 -19.94
N LYS A 90 8.97 -5.35 -20.57
CA LYS A 90 7.75 -6.16 -20.64
C LYS A 90 7.25 -6.57 -19.26
N ASP A 91 8.15 -6.94 -18.35
CA ASP A 91 7.78 -7.28 -16.98
C ASP A 91 7.14 -6.10 -16.25
N PHE A 92 7.67 -4.88 -16.42
CA PHE A 92 7.06 -3.66 -15.88
C PHE A 92 5.68 -3.40 -16.48
N GLU A 93 5.52 -3.53 -17.79
CA GLU A 93 4.23 -3.36 -18.47
C GLU A 93 3.21 -4.40 -18.01
N ASP A 94 3.60 -5.65 -17.90
CA ASP A 94 2.72 -6.75 -17.47
C ASP A 94 2.21 -6.51 -16.03
N ILE A 95 3.09 -6.15 -15.09
CA ILE A 95 2.72 -5.85 -13.70
C ILE A 95 1.83 -4.60 -13.63
N PHE A 96 2.17 -3.57 -14.39
CA PHE A 96 1.38 -2.35 -14.41
C PHE A 96 -0.03 -2.59 -14.98
N ASN A 97 -0.17 -3.43 -16.00
CA ASN A 97 -1.44 -3.67 -16.68
C ASN A 97 -2.34 -4.68 -15.96
N ASP A 98 -1.76 -5.64 -15.24
CA ASP A 98 -2.54 -6.62 -14.46
C ASP A 98 -3.06 -6.00 -13.15
N PRO A 99 -4.40 -5.93 -12.94
CA PRO A 99 -4.97 -5.25 -11.79
C PRO A 99 -4.51 -5.80 -10.44
N LEU A 100 -4.40 -7.11 -10.29
CA LEU A 100 -3.99 -7.73 -9.03
C LEU A 100 -2.52 -7.42 -8.71
N SER A 101 -1.65 -7.51 -9.70
CA SER A 101 -0.23 -7.15 -9.54
C SER A 101 -0.06 -5.67 -9.26
N PHE A 102 -0.78 -4.81 -10.00
CA PHE A 102 -0.80 -3.36 -9.81
C PHE A 102 -1.18 -2.99 -8.37
N ASN A 103 -2.31 -3.50 -7.89
CA ASN A 103 -2.85 -3.18 -6.58
C ASN A 103 -1.89 -3.63 -5.45
N ASN A 104 -1.44 -4.87 -5.50
CA ASN A 104 -0.56 -5.42 -4.47
C ASN A 104 0.84 -4.80 -4.50
N LEU A 105 1.39 -4.52 -5.69
CA LEU A 105 2.68 -3.84 -5.81
C LEU A 105 2.63 -2.44 -5.19
N LYS A 106 1.59 -1.65 -5.49
CA LYS A 106 1.48 -0.30 -4.93
C LYS A 106 1.34 -0.31 -3.41
N LEU A 107 0.57 -1.25 -2.85
CA LEU A 107 0.50 -1.44 -1.40
C LEU A 107 1.88 -1.75 -0.80
N ALA A 108 2.63 -2.67 -1.41
CA ALA A 108 3.97 -3.01 -0.94
C ALA A 108 4.93 -1.81 -1.03
N MET A 109 4.88 -1.03 -2.13
CA MET A 109 5.70 0.17 -2.31
C MET A 109 5.39 1.26 -1.26
N ILE A 110 4.15 1.40 -0.81
CA ILE A 110 3.77 2.32 0.28
C ILE A 110 4.50 1.94 1.58
N SER A 111 4.84 0.68 1.79
CA SER A 111 5.58 0.22 2.97
C SER A 111 7.06 0.59 2.96
N SER A 112 7.65 0.88 1.80
CA SER A 112 9.08 1.18 1.67
C SER A 112 9.48 2.54 2.26
N ASN A 113 8.52 3.39 2.61
CA ASN A 113 8.74 4.73 3.14
C ASN A 113 9.72 5.60 2.28
N GLY A 114 9.80 5.31 0.98
CA GLY A 114 10.66 6.04 0.04
C GLY A 114 12.10 5.53 -0.06
N ASP A 115 12.46 4.45 0.65
CA ASP A 115 13.77 3.82 0.49
C ASP A 115 13.93 3.21 -0.90
N ALA A 116 15.01 3.58 -1.61
CA ALA A 116 15.21 3.20 -3.00
C ALA A 116 15.63 1.73 -3.18
N GLU A 117 16.43 1.19 -2.26
CA GLU A 117 16.86 -0.20 -2.28
C GLU A 117 15.70 -1.12 -1.95
N ASP A 118 14.93 -0.79 -0.92
CA ASP A 118 13.74 -1.56 -0.55
C ASP A 118 12.70 -1.53 -1.67
N LYS A 119 12.48 -0.38 -2.32
CA LYS A 119 11.60 -0.26 -3.49
C LYS A 119 12.08 -1.14 -4.67
N TYR A 120 13.39 -1.17 -4.93
CA TYR A 120 13.96 -2.07 -5.94
C TYR A 120 13.65 -3.53 -5.61
N ASN A 121 13.92 -3.94 -4.38
CA ASN A 121 13.69 -5.30 -3.90
C ASN A 121 12.22 -5.71 -3.99
N ILE A 122 11.30 -4.82 -3.63
CA ILE A 122 9.85 -5.04 -3.77
C ILE A 122 9.49 -5.28 -5.24
N ILE A 123 9.87 -4.40 -6.14
CA ILE A 123 9.53 -4.51 -7.57
C ILE A 123 10.12 -5.79 -8.16
N MET A 124 11.38 -6.11 -7.85
CA MET A 124 12.03 -7.33 -8.34
C MET A 124 11.40 -8.60 -7.80
N PHE A 125 10.90 -8.59 -6.56
CA PHE A 125 10.11 -9.70 -6.02
C PHE A 125 8.83 -9.93 -6.84
N PHE A 126 8.11 -8.88 -7.18
CA PHE A 126 6.89 -8.97 -7.99
C PHE A 126 7.19 -9.45 -9.42
N ILE A 127 8.29 -9.01 -10.02
CA ILE A 127 8.73 -9.52 -11.33
C ILE A 127 9.04 -11.02 -11.26
N ALA A 128 9.78 -11.46 -10.23
CA ALA A 128 10.14 -12.86 -10.04
C ALA A 128 8.93 -13.77 -9.76
N ASN A 129 7.92 -13.25 -9.08
CA ASN A 129 6.69 -13.97 -8.72
C ASN A 129 5.50 -13.65 -9.64
N LYS A 130 5.75 -13.22 -10.86
CA LYS A 130 4.74 -12.89 -11.85
C LYS A 130 3.70 -14.02 -11.99
N ARG A 131 2.41 -13.68 -11.85
CA ARG A 131 1.26 -14.60 -11.82
C ARG A 131 1.11 -15.45 -10.54
N ASN A 132 1.99 -15.35 -9.58
CA ASN A 132 1.79 -15.93 -8.25
C ASN A 132 1.06 -14.91 -7.35
N TYR A 133 -0.23 -14.72 -7.60
CA TYR A 133 -1.04 -13.70 -6.92
C TYR A 133 -1.09 -13.91 -5.40
N LYS A 134 -1.05 -15.17 -4.94
CA LYS A 134 -0.97 -15.47 -3.52
C LYS A 134 0.30 -14.90 -2.90
N ALA A 135 1.45 -15.15 -3.52
CA ALA A 135 2.73 -14.60 -3.04
C ALA A 135 2.73 -13.08 -3.04
N MET A 136 2.18 -12.44 -4.08
CA MET A 136 2.09 -10.98 -4.17
C MET A 136 1.19 -10.39 -3.07
N GLU A 137 0.03 -11.01 -2.82
CA GLU A 137 -0.89 -10.59 -1.78
C GLU A 137 -0.28 -10.74 -0.38
N GLU A 138 0.27 -11.90 -0.05
CA GLU A 138 0.92 -12.16 1.23
C GLU A 138 2.14 -11.25 1.43
N TYR A 139 2.95 -11.03 0.40
CA TYR A 139 4.07 -10.10 0.46
C TYR A 139 3.61 -8.68 0.82
N SER A 140 2.64 -8.13 0.09
CA SER A 140 2.12 -6.79 0.36
C SER A 140 1.53 -6.67 1.76
N GLN A 141 0.79 -7.69 2.19
CA GLN A 141 0.15 -7.77 3.48
C GLN A 141 1.15 -7.73 4.65
N TRP A 142 2.18 -8.58 4.57
CA TRP A 142 3.19 -8.68 5.62
C TRP A 142 4.15 -7.50 5.62
N ARG A 143 4.44 -6.91 4.46
CA ARG A 143 5.21 -5.66 4.37
C ARG A 143 4.52 -4.51 5.10
N LEU A 144 3.20 -4.39 5.00
CA LEU A 144 2.43 -3.35 5.67
C LEU A 144 2.45 -3.45 7.21
N ILE A 145 2.79 -4.59 7.77
CA ILE A 145 2.97 -4.78 9.22
C ILE A 145 4.44 -4.83 9.64
N GLY A 146 5.36 -4.44 8.77
CA GLY A 146 6.76 -4.28 9.09
C GLY A 146 7.66 -5.50 8.87
N SER A 147 7.23 -6.51 8.09
CA SER A 147 8.13 -7.59 7.66
C SER A 147 9.18 -7.06 6.69
N THR A 148 10.39 -7.60 6.75
CA THR A 148 11.48 -7.22 5.85
C THR A 148 11.36 -7.92 4.50
N HIS A 149 12.09 -7.41 3.49
CA HIS A 149 12.18 -8.08 2.19
C HIS A 149 12.77 -9.49 2.32
N GLU A 150 13.82 -9.66 3.12
CA GLU A 150 14.47 -10.95 3.34
C GLU A 150 13.53 -12.00 3.92
N GLU A 151 12.76 -11.64 4.95
CA GLU A 151 11.76 -12.54 5.54
C GLU A 151 10.75 -13.03 4.50
N MET A 152 10.36 -12.15 3.57
CA MET A 152 9.40 -12.49 2.52
C MET A 152 10.05 -13.28 1.38
N ARG A 153 11.28 -12.93 1.01
CA ARG A 153 12.04 -13.64 -0.02
C ARG A 153 12.32 -15.09 0.36
N GLU A 154 12.72 -15.34 1.60
CA GLU A 154 13.00 -16.68 2.11
C GLU A 154 11.80 -17.62 2.02
N GLU A 155 10.58 -17.08 2.13
CA GLU A 155 9.36 -17.88 2.03
C GLU A 155 9.02 -18.31 0.60
N TYR A 156 9.34 -17.49 -0.40
CA TYR A 156 8.93 -17.68 -1.79
C TYR A 156 10.06 -18.04 -2.75
N THR A 157 11.29 -18.10 -2.29
CA THR A 157 12.41 -18.62 -3.09
C THR A 157 12.57 -20.13 -2.93
N ILE A 158 12.83 -20.80 -4.04
CA ILE A 158 12.87 -22.27 -4.18
C ILE A 158 13.96 -22.94 -3.33
N ASP A 159 14.93 -22.20 -2.85
CA ASP A 159 16.03 -22.68 -1.99
C ASP A 159 15.68 -22.63 -0.48
N ILE A 160 14.52 -23.16 -0.11
CA ILE A 160 14.14 -23.29 1.32
C ILE A 160 14.96 -24.46 1.91
N LYS A 161 16.22 -24.21 2.19
CA LYS A 161 17.10 -25.16 2.89
C LYS A 161 16.94 -25.14 4.41
N ASN A 162 16.13 -24.21 4.94
CA ASN A 162 16.06 -24.01 6.38
C ASN A 162 14.62 -23.84 6.90
N GLU A 163 13.95 -24.95 7.14
CA GLU A 163 12.59 -25.00 7.71
C GLU A 163 12.51 -24.24 9.05
N ASN A 164 13.57 -24.31 9.86
CA ASN A 164 13.61 -23.58 11.14
C ASN A 164 13.55 -22.05 10.95
N GLN A 165 14.19 -21.53 9.91
CA GLN A 165 14.16 -20.10 9.60
C GLN A 165 12.76 -19.67 9.15
N ARG A 166 12.10 -20.50 8.36
CA ARG A 166 10.73 -20.26 7.90
C ARG A 166 9.73 -20.21 9.05
N VAL A 167 9.78 -21.17 9.97
CA VAL A 167 8.97 -21.19 11.18
C VAL A 167 9.23 -19.95 12.04
N SER A 168 10.48 -19.54 12.21
CA SER A 168 10.87 -18.34 12.95
C SER A 168 10.33 -17.06 12.30
N ASN A 169 10.34 -16.96 10.97
CA ASN A 169 9.81 -15.82 10.24
C ASN A 169 8.27 -15.73 10.37
N GLU A 170 7.59 -16.86 10.25
CA GLU A 170 6.14 -16.95 10.45
C GLU A 170 5.75 -16.53 11.87
N GLN A 171 6.44 -17.01 12.87
CA GLN A 171 6.19 -16.63 14.25
C GLN A 171 6.38 -15.11 14.47
N ARG A 172 7.46 -14.52 13.94
CA ARG A 172 7.70 -13.07 14.01
C ARG A 172 6.58 -12.27 13.35
N ARG A 173 6.08 -12.71 12.18
CA ARG A 173 4.95 -12.07 11.50
C ARG A 173 3.68 -12.12 12.35
N ASN A 174 3.38 -13.26 12.92
CA ASN A 174 2.21 -13.44 13.77
C ASN A 174 2.29 -12.59 15.04
N ASP A 175 3.47 -12.48 15.66
CA ASP A 175 3.69 -11.63 16.84
C ASP A 175 3.52 -10.14 16.49
N ARG A 176 4.03 -9.69 15.35
CA ARG A 176 3.80 -8.31 14.86
C ARG A 176 2.32 -8.04 14.61
N ALA A 177 1.63 -8.97 13.95
CA ALA A 177 0.19 -8.82 13.70
C ALA A 177 -0.62 -8.72 14.98
N ARG A 178 -0.29 -9.55 15.98
CA ARG A 178 -0.93 -9.51 17.30
C ARG A 178 -0.66 -8.19 18.02
N THR A 179 0.60 -7.74 18.06
CA THR A 179 0.99 -6.45 18.68
C THR A 179 0.26 -5.28 18.02
N LEU A 180 0.16 -5.30 16.69
CA LEU A 180 -0.55 -4.26 15.95
C LEU A 180 -2.06 -4.27 16.25
N LEU A 181 -2.65 -5.47 16.33
CA LEU A 181 -4.07 -5.61 16.68
C LEU A 181 -4.36 -5.12 18.10
N GLU A 182 -3.51 -5.42 19.07
CA GLU A 182 -3.62 -4.91 20.43
C GLU A 182 -3.51 -3.38 20.46
N LYS A 183 -2.53 -2.82 19.74
CA LYS A 183 -2.37 -1.37 19.58
C LYS A 183 -3.64 -0.74 19.01
N PHE A 184 -4.17 -1.28 17.93
CA PHE A 184 -5.38 -0.79 17.28
C PHE A 184 -6.65 -0.89 18.13
N SER A 185 -6.68 -1.84 19.05
CA SER A 185 -7.82 -2.02 19.96
C SER A 185 -7.79 -1.05 21.14
N LYS A 186 -6.59 -0.65 21.58
CA LYS A 186 -6.37 0.15 22.79
C LYS A 186 -5.96 1.59 22.55
N ALA A 187 -5.84 2.02 21.31
CA ALA A 187 -5.41 3.38 21.01
C ALA A 187 -6.37 4.43 21.57
N HIS A 188 -5.84 5.38 22.33
CA HIS A 188 -6.63 6.46 22.93
C HIS A 188 -6.63 7.75 22.11
N VAL A 189 -5.66 7.91 21.21
CA VAL A 189 -5.54 9.07 20.32
C VAL A 189 -5.11 8.63 18.90
N TYR A 190 -5.49 9.37 17.91
CA TYR A 190 -5.12 9.10 16.52
C TYR A 190 -3.62 8.96 16.30
N ASN A 191 -2.81 9.83 16.92
CA ASN A 191 -1.36 9.88 16.72
C ASN A 191 -0.65 8.57 17.12
N GLU A 192 -1.29 7.72 17.91
CA GLU A 192 -0.72 6.42 18.30
C GLU A 192 -0.81 5.39 17.18
N ILE A 193 -1.76 5.54 16.26
CA ILE A 193 -2.07 4.52 15.25
C ILE A 193 -2.20 5.07 13.83
N ASP A 194 -2.13 6.39 13.61
CA ASP A 194 -2.53 7.02 12.35
C ASP A 194 -1.87 6.39 11.13
N SER A 195 -0.55 6.30 11.10
CA SER A 195 0.19 5.82 9.94
C SER A 195 -0.10 4.35 9.63
N GLU A 196 -0.16 3.49 10.66
CA GLU A 196 -0.49 2.08 10.52
C GLU A 196 -1.96 1.86 10.20
N ALA A 197 -2.86 2.64 10.83
CA ALA A 197 -4.30 2.58 10.57
C ALA A 197 -4.61 2.95 9.12
N TYR A 198 -4.00 4.01 8.58
CA TYR A 198 -4.13 4.36 7.16
C TYR A 198 -3.72 3.21 6.23
N LYS A 199 -2.60 2.56 6.51
CA LYS A 199 -2.10 1.43 5.71
C LYS A 199 -3.08 0.24 5.73
N GLN A 200 -3.62 -0.11 6.90
CA GLN A 200 -4.53 -1.23 7.04
C GLN A 200 -5.91 -0.95 6.43
N LEU A 201 -6.46 0.24 6.63
CA LEU A 201 -7.74 0.63 6.01
C LEU A 201 -7.61 0.77 4.48
N LEU A 202 -6.48 1.25 3.98
CA LEU A 202 -6.18 1.25 2.55
C LEU A 202 -6.15 -0.20 2.01
N ARG A 203 -5.46 -1.11 2.71
CA ARG A 203 -5.39 -2.52 2.34
C ARG A 203 -6.79 -3.15 2.25
N LEU A 204 -7.67 -2.89 3.22
CA LEU A 204 -9.03 -3.43 3.20
C LEU A 204 -9.81 -2.95 1.96
N ASN A 205 -9.67 -1.68 1.59
CA ASN A 205 -10.28 -1.17 0.35
C ASN A 205 -9.69 -1.85 -0.90
N VAL A 206 -8.38 -2.04 -0.95
CA VAL A 206 -7.71 -2.70 -2.08
C VAL A 206 -8.13 -4.18 -2.21
N ILE A 207 -8.30 -4.88 -1.09
CA ILE A 207 -8.80 -6.27 -1.10
C ILE A 207 -10.18 -6.36 -1.78
N GLU A 208 -11.08 -5.43 -1.48
CA GLU A 208 -12.40 -5.41 -2.14
C GLU A 208 -12.27 -5.20 -3.67
N TYR A 209 -11.35 -4.33 -4.10
CA TYR A 209 -11.05 -4.15 -5.53
C TYR A 209 -10.44 -5.40 -6.18
N ASN A 210 -9.59 -6.14 -5.45
CA ASN A 210 -9.02 -7.40 -5.95
C ASN A 210 -10.08 -8.49 -6.15
N ARG A 211 -11.17 -8.45 -5.38
CA ARG A 211 -12.31 -9.39 -5.49
C ARG A 211 -13.27 -9.09 -6.64
N LEU A 212 -13.24 -7.88 -7.17
CA LEU A 212 -14.11 -7.50 -8.29
C LEU A 212 -13.81 -8.34 -9.53
N ASN A 213 -14.78 -8.39 -10.43
CA ASN A 213 -14.64 -9.04 -11.73
C ASN A 213 -14.19 -10.52 -11.61
N ASP A 214 -14.92 -11.28 -10.77
CA ASP A 214 -14.65 -12.72 -10.52
C ASP A 214 -13.21 -12.98 -10.03
N ASN A 215 -12.71 -12.15 -9.11
CA ASN A 215 -11.35 -12.17 -8.57
C ASN A 215 -10.24 -11.91 -9.60
N LYS A 216 -10.55 -11.29 -10.73
CA LYS A 216 -9.55 -10.75 -11.67
C LYS A 216 -9.06 -9.37 -11.27
N GLY A 217 -9.80 -8.72 -10.37
CA GLY A 217 -9.51 -7.40 -9.85
C GLY A 217 -9.86 -6.25 -10.80
N VAL A 218 -9.87 -5.07 -10.22
CA VAL A 218 -9.92 -3.78 -10.91
C VAL A 218 -8.82 -2.92 -10.30
N LYS A 219 -8.14 -2.11 -11.09
CA LYS A 219 -7.12 -1.20 -10.58
C LYS A 219 -7.72 -0.23 -9.58
N PHE A 220 -7.13 -0.16 -8.41
CA PHE A 220 -7.50 0.77 -7.35
C PHE A 220 -6.91 2.16 -7.63
N ASP A 221 -7.66 3.21 -7.33
CA ASP A 221 -7.15 4.58 -7.40
C ASP A 221 -6.40 4.95 -6.12
N PHE A 222 -5.07 4.95 -6.20
CA PHE A 222 -4.19 5.28 -5.08
C PHE A 222 -4.04 6.78 -4.82
N SER A 223 -4.73 7.67 -5.54
CA SER A 223 -4.72 9.12 -5.26
C SER A 223 -5.21 9.45 -3.86
N ILE A 224 -6.01 8.57 -3.26
CA ILE A 224 -6.40 8.64 -1.85
C ILE A 224 -5.20 8.71 -0.90
N TRP A 225 -4.05 8.10 -1.26
CA TRP A 225 -2.89 8.08 -0.37
C TRP A 225 -2.34 9.47 -0.06
N ASP A 226 -2.40 10.38 -1.03
CA ASP A 226 -1.93 11.76 -0.89
C ASP A 226 -2.96 12.67 -0.20
N ASN A 227 -4.24 12.28 -0.21
CA ASN A 227 -5.36 13.06 0.29
C ASN A 227 -6.17 12.34 1.39
N LYS A 228 -5.55 11.37 2.06
CA LYS A 228 -6.19 10.51 3.05
C LYS A 228 -6.56 11.24 4.33
N SER A 229 -7.66 10.82 4.92
CA SER A 229 -8.12 11.21 6.25
C SER A 229 -8.76 10.01 6.94
N LEU A 230 -8.69 9.98 8.28
CA LEU A 230 -9.45 9.03 9.10
C LEU A 230 -10.72 9.70 9.61
N GLU A 231 -11.81 8.97 9.56
CA GLU A 231 -13.10 9.39 10.10
C GLU A 231 -13.64 8.35 11.05
N HIS A 232 -14.23 8.81 12.16
CA HIS A 232 -14.95 7.92 13.08
C HIS A 232 -16.31 7.53 12.51
N ILE A 233 -16.61 6.25 12.49
CA ILE A 233 -17.96 5.75 12.18
C ILE A 233 -18.93 6.32 13.22
N TYR A 234 -18.66 6.04 14.49
CA TYR A 234 -19.37 6.69 15.62
C TYR A 234 -18.53 7.86 16.15
N PRO A 235 -19.12 9.06 16.30
CA PRO A 235 -18.39 10.23 16.75
C PRO A 235 -17.94 10.09 18.20
N LYS A 236 -16.79 10.67 18.55
CA LYS A 236 -16.23 10.66 19.91
C LYS A 236 -17.23 11.11 20.98
N SER A 237 -18.10 12.05 20.66
CA SER A 237 -19.11 12.57 21.58
C SER A 237 -20.13 11.54 22.03
N MET A 238 -20.22 10.38 21.34
CA MET A 238 -21.12 9.27 21.67
C MET A 238 -20.44 8.18 22.50
N PHE A 239 -19.13 8.28 22.72
CA PHE A 239 -18.41 7.36 23.61
C PHE A 239 -18.27 7.94 25.01
N PHE A 240 -18.30 7.07 26.01
CA PHE A 240 -17.96 7.41 27.37
C PHE A 240 -17.19 6.28 28.03
N HIS A 241 -16.37 6.66 29.00
CA HIS A 241 -15.57 5.75 29.81
C HIS A 241 -16.01 5.85 31.26
N THR A 242 -15.93 4.74 31.95
CA THR A 242 -16.13 4.70 33.41
C THR A 242 -14.76 4.85 34.07
N VAL A 243 -14.60 5.86 34.87
CA VAL A 243 -13.42 6.09 35.70
C VAL A 243 -13.82 5.86 37.16
N VAL A 244 -13.10 4.95 37.81
CA VAL A 244 -13.29 4.65 39.24
C VAL A 244 -12.18 5.35 40.01
N ASN A 245 -12.54 6.19 40.96
CA ASN A 245 -11.59 6.70 41.94
C ASN A 245 -11.17 5.57 42.89
N GLU A 246 -9.88 5.23 42.87
CA GLU A 246 -9.38 4.09 43.67
C GLU A 246 -9.52 4.32 45.18
N GLU A 247 -9.50 5.55 45.68
CA GLU A 247 -9.59 5.88 47.10
C GLU A 247 -11.05 5.94 47.60
N THR A 248 -11.91 6.61 46.79
CA THR A 248 -13.31 6.83 47.20
C THR A 248 -14.29 5.81 46.65
N GLN A 249 -13.86 4.97 45.70
CA GLN A 249 -14.70 4.05 44.93
C GLN A 249 -15.82 4.77 44.15
N GLU A 250 -15.70 6.09 43.97
CA GLU A 250 -16.68 6.88 43.23
C GLU A 250 -16.55 6.63 41.75
N ILE A 251 -17.67 6.40 41.08
CA ILE A 251 -17.73 6.16 39.63
C ILE A 251 -18.08 7.45 38.92
N ARG A 252 -17.18 7.88 38.02
CA ARG A 252 -17.42 9.00 37.10
C ARG A 252 -17.55 8.48 35.68
N TYR A 253 -18.39 9.12 34.90
CA TYR A 253 -18.53 8.85 33.48
C TYR A 253 -17.90 10.02 32.68
N VAL A 254 -16.95 9.71 31.83
CA VAL A 254 -16.13 10.70 31.12
C VAL A 254 -16.19 10.42 29.63
N ARG A 255 -16.42 11.42 28.80
CA ARG A 255 -16.33 11.28 27.34
C ARG A 255 -14.87 11.14 26.90
N GLY A 256 -14.67 10.68 25.65
CA GLY A 256 -13.35 10.57 25.06
C GLY A 256 -12.56 11.88 25.00
N ASP A 257 -13.23 13.06 25.06
CA ASP A 257 -12.62 14.37 25.17
C ASP A 257 -12.29 14.79 26.63
N GLY A 258 -12.54 13.91 27.61
CA GLY A 258 -12.29 14.18 29.04
C GLY A 258 -13.41 14.90 29.78
N ALA A 259 -14.50 15.27 29.11
CA ALA A 259 -15.62 15.96 29.75
C ALA A 259 -16.52 15.00 30.52
N ASP A 260 -16.94 15.37 31.73
CA ASP A 260 -17.90 14.60 32.53
C ASP A 260 -19.25 14.47 31.83
N ILE A 261 -19.85 13.29 31.93
CA ILE A 261 -21.19 13.01 31.43
C ILE A 261 -22.07 12.61 32.62
N SER A 262 -23.29 13.15 32.68
CA SER A 262 -24.27 12.74 33.69
C SER A 262 -24.68 11.28 33.46
N PHE A 263 -25.02 10.57 34.57
CA PHE A 263 -25.47 9.20 34.51
C PHE A 263 -26.69 8.96 33.61
N ASP A 264 -27.61 9.94 33.53
CA ASP A 264 -28.79 9.83 32.68
C ASP A 264 -28.43 9.86 31.19
N LYS A 265 -27.46 10.71 30.78
CA LYS A 265 -26.96 10.68 29.40
C LYS A 265 -26.25 9.37 29.04
N THR A 266 -25.61 8.69 30.01
CA THR A 266 -25.01 7.38 29.74
C THR A 266 -26.05 6.30 29.48
N LYS A 267 -27.28 6.42 30.03
CA LYS A 267 -28.37 5.48 29.73
C LYS A 267 -28.81 5.55 28.27
N ASP A 268 -28.91 6.73 27.70
CA ASP A 268 -29.28 6.92 26.30
C ASP A 268 -28.22 6.34 25.36
N LEU A 269 -26.95 6.48 25.71
CA LEU A 269 -25.82 5.90 24.95
C LEU A 269 -25.75 4.36 25.10
N ARG A 270 -26.12 3.80 26.25
CA ARG A 270 -26.19 2.33 26.49
C ARG A 270 -27.27 1.66 25.67
N ASN A 271 -28.41 2.32 25.49
CA ASN A 271 -29.54 1.78 24.73
C ASN A 271 -29.31 1.74 23.22
N SER A 272 -28.23 2.33 22.72
CA SER A 272 -27.86 2.36 21.31
C SER A 272 -26.82 1.29 20.91
N ASP A 273 -26.88 0.08 21.47
CA ASP A 273 -25.97 -1.06 21.19
C ASP A 273 -24.47 -0.78 21.41
N THR A 274 -24.11 0.35 21.96
CA THR A 274 -22.72 0.71 22.24
C THR A 274 -22.30 0.21 23.62
N GLU A 275 -22.12 -1.09 23.78
CA GLU A 275 -21.39 -1.69 24.91
C GLU A 275 -19.91 -1.29 24.98
N PHE A 276 -19.52 -0.19 24.35
CA PHE A 276 -18.18 0.38 24.45
C PHE A 276 -17.92 1.08 25.78
N SER A 277 -18.97 1.24 26.59
CA SER A 277 -18.88 1.81 27.91
C SER A 277 -18.09 0.92 28.81
N ASN A 278 -17.08 1.02 29.28
CA ASN A 278 -16.32 0.20 30.23
C ASN A 278 -15.29 -0.73 29.67
N SER A 279 -14.99 -0.67 28.42
CA SER A 279 -14.03 -1.64 28.01
C SER A 279 -12.64 -1.00 28.04
N SER A 280 -11.86 -1.45 29.00
CA SER A 280 -10.40 -1.47 28.88
C SER A 280 -9.93 -2.18 27.58
N ARG A 281 -10.88 -2.69 26.78
CA ARG A 281 -10.65 -3.52 25.61
C ARG A 281 -10.68 -2.71 24.31
N TYR A 282 -11.56 -1.71 24.19
CA TYR A 282 -11.74 -0.90 22.99
C TYR A 282 -11.85 0.59 23.32
N SER A 283 -11.28 1.45 22.49
CA SER A 283 -11.41 2.90 22.60
C SER A 283 -12.20 3.47 21.42
N GLU A 284 -12.62 4.72 21.54
CA GLU A 284 -13.26 5.45 20.42
C GLU A 284 -12.37 5.53 19.18
N HIS A 285 -11.06 5.41 19.33
CA HIS A 285 -10.06 5.40 18.28
C HIS A 285 -9.66 4.01 17.80
N CYS A 286 -10.34 2.94 18.27
CA CYS A 286 -10.04 1.61 17.77
C CYS A 286 -10.27 1.55 16.25
N ILE A 287 -9.46 0.75 15.54
CA ILE A 287 -9.53 0.68 14.08
C ILE A 287 -10.92 0.26 13.55
N GLY A 288 -11.68 -0.49 14.36
CA GLY A 288 -13.05 -0.90 14.02
C GLY A 288 -14.06 0.25 14.02
N ASN A 289 -13.72 1.39 14.63
CA ASN A 289 -14.51 2.61 14.59
C ASN A 289 -13.99 3.64 13.57
N LEU A 290 -13.03 3.27 12.74
CA LEU A 290 -12.39 4.18 11.79
C LEU A 290 -12.61 3.73 10.34
N VAL A 291 -12.79 4.70 9.47
CA VAL A 291 -12.81 4.50 8.02
C VAL A 291 -11.87 5.46 7.33
N LEU A 292 -11.40 5.04 6.15
CA LEU A 292 -10.60 5.85 5.26
C LEU A 292 -11.51 6.74 4.41
N LEU A 293 -11.23 8.04 4.36
CA LEU A 293 -11.91 9.00 3.51
C LEU A 293 -10.89 9.90 2.80
N TYR A 294 -11.32 10.55 1.72
CA TYR A 294 -10.60 11.72 1.21
C TYR A 294 -10.77 12.89 2.18
N GLY A 295 -9.70 13.64 2.46
CA GLY A 295 -9.69 14.71 3.45
C GLY A 295 -10.80 15.73 3.27
N LYS A 296 -11.12 16.11 2.01
CA LYS A 296 -12.22 17.03 1.72
C LYS A 296 -13.60 16.46 2.06
N ASN A 297 -13.79 15.14 2.03
CA ASN A 297 -15.05 14.54 2.41
C ASN A 297 -15.19 14.42 3.93
N ASN A 298 -14.08 14.26 4.65
CA ASN A 298 -14.09 14.17 6.10
C ASN A 298 -14.65 15.44 6.75
N SER A 299 -14.26 16.62 6.27
CA SER A 299 -14.76 17.89 6.80
C SER A 299 -16.28 18.06 6.73
N GLU A 300 -16.95 17.32 5.84
CA GLU A 300 -18.41 17.38 5.69
C GLU A 300 -19.15 16.53 6.74
N PHE A 301 -18.49 15.54 7.35
CA PHE A 301 -19.14 14.71 8.37
C PHE A 301 -19.18 15.38 9.74
N SER A 302 -18.16 16.17 10.11
CA SER A 302 -18.10 16.81 11.42
C SER A 302 -18.38 15.81 12.56
N ASN A 303 -19.03 16.24 13.62
CA ASN A 303 -19.47 15.40 14.75
C ASN A 303 -20.90 14.84 14.58
N LEU A 304 -21.32 14.58 13.34
CA LEU A 304 -22.65 14.04 13.08
C LEU A 304 -22.82 12.64 13.67
N PRO A 305 -24.03 12.27 14.15
CA PRO A 305 -24.39 10.90 14.49
C PRO A 305 -24.19 9.95 13.31
N PHE A 306 -24.07 8.65 13.59
CA PHE A 306 -23.83 7.65 12.55
C PHE A 306 -24.89 7.67 11.44
N GLU A 307 -26.17 7.71 11.77
CA GLU A 307 -27.26 7.74 10.80
C GLU A 307 -27.22 8.97 9.89
N ASP A 308 -26.87 10.13 10.41
CA ASP A 308 -26.70 11.34 9.63
C ASP A 308 -25.46 11.26 8.70
N LYS A 309 -24.35 10.67 9.18
CA LYS A 309 -23.18 10.39 8.35
C LYS A 309 -23.52 9.44 7.23
N LYS A 310 -24.22 8.34 7.54
CA LYS A 310 -24.69 7.34 6.58
C LYS A 310 -25.60 7.98 5.53
N PHE A 311 -26.62 8.73 5.97
CA PHE A 311 -27.50 9.47 5.07
C PHE A 311 -26.71 10.41 4.17
N LYS A 312 -25.84 11.22 4.75
CA LYS A 312 -25.02 12.19 4.00
C LYS A 312 -24.09 11.49 3.01
N PHE A 313 -23.49 10.37 3.38
CA PHE A 313 -22.59 9.60 2.52
C PHE A 313 -23.32 9.07 1.27
N PHE A 314 -24.53 8.55 1.42
CA PHE A 314 -25.27 7.94 0.32
C PHE A 314 -26.16 8.91 -0.48
N HIS A 315 -26.70 9.95 0.18
CA HIS A 315 -27.74 10.82 -0.40
C HIS A 315 -27.28 12.25 -0.69
N ASN A 316 -26.04 12.61 -0.42
CA ASN A 316 -25.54 13.94 -0.77
C ASN A 316 -25.54 14.11 -2.31
N GLU A 317 -26.08 15.26 -2.79
CA GLU A 317 -26.08 15.62 -4.21
C GLU A 317 -24.67 15.77 -4.78
N ARG A 318 -23.69 16.15 -3.95
CA ARG A 318 -22.29 16.18 -4.32
C ARG A 318 -21.75 14.76 -4.38
N LYS A 319 -21.04 14.44 -5.45
CA LYS A 319 -20.32 13.18 -5.55
C LYS A 319 -19.19 13.15 -4.52
N PHE A 320 -19.37 12.38 -3.45
CA PHE A 320 -18.27 12.06 -2.56
C PHE A 320 -17.24 11.19 -3.30
N GLU A 321 -16.00 11.66 -3.42
CA GLU A 321 -14.92 10.84 -3.99
C GLU A 321 -14.74 9.55 -3.21
N SER A 322 -14.95 9.59 -1.89
CA SER A 322 -14.85 8.42 -1.01
C SER A 322 -15.86 7.30 -1.33
N ARG A 323 -16.83 7.51 -2.22
CA ARG A 323 -17.72 6.44 -2.72
C ARG A 323 -17.03 5.42 -3.62
N ASN A 324 -15.78 5.62 -3.98
CA ASN A 324 -14.94 4.59 -4.61
C ASN A 324 -14.19 3.71 -3.60
N LEU A 325 -14.32 3.98 -2.30
CA LEU A 325 -13.70 3.20 -1.22
C LEU A 325 -14.69 2.11 -0.75
N LEU A 326 -14.62 0.92 -1.34
CA LEU A 326 -15.60 -0.15 -1.15
C LEU A 326 -15.71 -0.63 0.29
N HIS A 327 -14.59 -0.77 1.01
CA HIS A 327 -14.61 -1.11 2.42
C HIS A 327 -15.28 -0.02 3.27
N THR A 328 -15.03 1.25 2.95
CA THR A 328 -15.69 2.39 3.60
C THR A 328 -17.20 2.38 3.31
N ILE A 329 -17.62 2.08 2.07
CA ILE A 329 -19.04 1.92 1.72
C ILE A 329 -19.67 0.85 2.60
N SER A 330 -19.06 -0.33 2.73
CA SER A 330 -19.62 -1.43 3.54
C SER A 330 -19.71 -1.09 5.02
N SER A 331 -18.85 -0.19 5.52
CA SER A 331 -18.89 0.27 6.91
C SER A 331 -20.04 1.25 7.20
N PHE A 332 -20.58 1.92 6.18
CA PHE A 332 -21.76 2.80 6.27
C PHE A 332 -23.06 2.14 5.79
N ALA A 333 -22.99 0.97 5.13
CA ALA A 333 -24.18 0.28 4.63
C ALA A 333 -24.97 -0.38 5.76
#